data_bbc0c9e3e1c63d62c2697244baa358cf
#
_entry.id   bbc0c9e3e1c63d62c2697244baa358cf
#
_cell.length_a   1.000
_cell.length_b   1.000
_cell.length_c   1.000
_cell.angle_alpha   90.00
_cell.angle_beta   90.00
_cell.angle_gamma   90.00
#
_symmetry.space_group_name_H-M   'P 1'
#
loop_
_entity.id
_entity.type
_entity.pdbx_description
1 polymer ?
#
loop_
_entity_poly.entity_id
_entity_poly.type
_entity_poly.pdbx_seq_one_letter_code
_entity_poly.pdbx_strand_id
1 'polypeptide(L)'
;MRNAVIVGYKRSPFTFARKGEMANIRPEDILSQTINQLLNEIQINKNDIEDIITGCAYPEGAQGNNIAKIVSFMTDMPEHVAGMTVNRWCGSSMQAIHDATGAIAINSGDVFLCCGVESMTFIPMNGLTYDPHPQLSKDNPNVYMSMGITAENVAKKFDISRKEQQDFAISSHSKANSARETNMLDNEIVPITNNDQIINKDGGIRPNTSHEILDGLKLAFDENGTVTAGTASPLTDGASAVIVCEEEYAKKNNLNILARIKSTCLLYTSDAADEEDSVDLGG
;
A
#
# COMPACT_ATOMS: atom_id res chain seq x y z
N MET A 1 -11.89 6.10 -25.97
CA MET A 1 -11.78 5.33 -24.71
C MET A 1 -12.02 6.32 -23.59
N ARG A 2 -12.80 5.97 -22.56
CA ARG A 2 -13.06 6.85 -21.41
C ARG A 2 -11.79 6.94 -20.57
N ASN A 3 -11.49 8.11 -20.05
CA ASN A 3 -10.29 8.35 -19.26
C ASN A 3 -10.59 8.20 -17.78
N ALA A 4 -9.73 7.50 -17.07
CA ALA A 4 -9.77 7.41 -15.61
C ALA A 4 -8.89 8.51 -14.99
N VAL A 5 -9.41 9.17 -13.97
CA VAL A 5 -8.72 10.22 -13.20
C VAL A 5 -8.79 9.95 -11.70
N ILE A 6 -7.79 10.42 -10.97
CA ILE A 6 -7.77 10.44 -9.52
C ILE A 6 -8.26 11.81 -9.05
N VAL A 7 -9.24 11.83 -8.16
CA VAL A 7 -9.84 13.06 -7.63
C VAL A 7 -9.66 13.24 -6.12
N GLY A 8 -9.20 12.20 -5.43
CA GLY A 8 -8.93 12.27 -4.00
C GLY A 8 -8.15 11.07 -3.50
N TYR A 9 -7.39 11.26 -2.44
CA TYR A 9 -6.66 10.19 -1.76
C TYR A 9 -6.46 10.52 -0.28
N LYS A 10 -6.42 9.49 0.54
CA LYS A 10 -6.05 9.53 1.97
C LYS A 10 -5.37 8.23 2.36
N ARG A 11 -4.62 8.27 3.45
CA ARG A 11 -4.07 7.10 4.12
C ARG A 11 -4.12 7.23 5.64
N SER A 12 -4.11 6.14 6.34
CA SER A 12 -3.82 6.15 7.76
C SER A 12 -2.35 6.49 8.03
N PRO A 13 -1.94 6.75 9.26
CA PRO A 13 -0.55 6.54 9.66
C PRO A 13 -0.13 5.09 9.35
N PHE A 14 1.17 4.85 9.14
CA PHE A 14 1.75 3.51 9.13
C PHE A 14 2.53 3.31 10.42
N THR A 15 2.14 2.32 11.22
CA THR A 15 2.79 2.01 12.49
C THR A 15 3.37 0.61 12.50
N PHE A 16 4.36 0.36 13.37
CA PHE A 16 4.98 -0.97 13.47
C PHE A 16 3.95 -2.03 13.88
N ALA A 17 3.95 -3.14 13.16
CA ALA A 17 3.16 -4.29 13.55
C ALA A 17 3.52 -4.78 14.96
N ARG A 18 2.53 -5.27 15.70
CA ARG A 18 2.60 -5.85 17.05
C ARG A 18 3.01 -4.90 18.19
N LYS A 19 3.65 -3.78 17.90
CA LYS A 19 4.18 -2.84 18.92
C LYS A 19 3.90 -1.37 18.62
N GLY A 20 3.34 -1.07 17.46
CA GLY A 20 2.93 0.29 17.11
C GLY A 20 1.59 0.66 17.73
N GLU A 21 1.24 1.92 17.64
CA GLU A 21 0.03 2.45 18.27
C GLU A 21 -1.27 1.85 17.69
N MET A 22 -1.25 1.40 16.42
CA MET A 22 -2.39 0.74 15.78
C MET A 22 -2.47 -0.77 15.97
N ALA A 23 -1.53 -1.40 16.71
CA ALA A 23 -1.48 -2.85 16.87
C ALA A 23 -2.75 -3.48 17.50
N ASN A 24 -3.55 -2.69 18.21
CA ASN A 24 -4.81 -3.15 18.82
C ASN A 24 -6.06 -2.70 18.04
N ILE A 25 -5.90 -2.11 16.86
CA ILE A 25 -7.01 -1.64 16.03
C ILE A 25 -7.21 -2.63 14.89
N ARG A 26 -8.46 -3.06 14.71
CA ARG A 26 -8.79 -3.97 13.61
C ARG A 26 -8.56 -3.32 12.24
N PRO A 27 -8.08 -4.06 11.25
CA PRO A 27 -7.82 -3.50 9.91
C PRO A 27 -9.05 -2.87 9.25
N GLU A 28 -10.24 -3.44 9.49
CA GLU A 28 -11.50 -2.89 8.98
C GLU A 28 -11.80 -1.50 9.59
N ASP A 29 -11.47 -1.30 10.88
CA ASP A 29 -11.67 -0.01 11.55
C ASP A 29 -10.69 1.05 11.04
N ILE A 30 -9.45 0.67 10.76
CA ILE A 30 -8.45 1.57 10.16
C ILE A 30 -8.91 1.99 8.76
N LEU A 31 -9.34 1.03 7.94
CA LEU A 31 -9.76 1.29 6.56
C LEU A 31 -11.05 2.12 6.52
N SER A 32 -12.05 1.79 7.35
CA SER A 32 -13.33 2.52 7.37
C SER A 32 -13.16 3.98 7.79
N GLN A 33 -12.30 4.28 8.78
CA GLN A 33 -11.99 5.65 9.18
C GLN A 33 -11.29 6.41 8.06
N THR A 34 -10.35 5.75 7.35
CA THR A 34 -9.66 6.34 6.21
C THR A 34 -10.62 6.69 5.06
N ILE A 35 -11.53 5.78 4.73
CA ILE A 35 -12.56 5.99 3.70
C ILE A 35 -13.50 7.13 4.09
N ASN A 36 -14.02 7.11 5.32
CA ASN A 36 -14.98 8.13 5.77
C ASN A 36 -14.39 9.53 5.71
N GLN A 37 -13.12 9.70 6.10
CA GLN A 37 -12.45 11.00 6.01
C GLN A 37 -12.27 11.44 4.55
N LEU A 38 -11.87 10.53 3.65
CA LEU A 38 -11.74 10.83 2.23
C LEU A 38 -13.06 11.29 1.62
N LEU A 39 -14.14 10.55 1.88
CA LEU A 39 -15.47 10.87 1.33
C LEU A 39 -16.04 12.19 1.88
N ASN A 40 -15.81 12.48 3.14
CA ASN A 40 -16.23 13.74 3.76
C ASN A 40 -15.50 14.93 3.14
N GLU A 41 -14.23 14.79 2.79
CA GLU A 41 -13.43 15.87 2.21
C GLU A 41 -13.76 16.11 0.73
N ILE A 42 -13.87 15.03 -0.05
CA ILE A 42 -14.12 15.15 -1.50
C ILE A 42 -15.61 15.38 -1.81
N GLN A 43 -16.51 15.12 -0.86
CA GLN A 43 -17.96 15.31 -1.00
C GLN A 43 -18.56 14.61 -2.24
N ILE A 44 -18.05 13.41 -2.54
CA ILE A 44 -18.61 12.58 -3.60
C ILE A 44 -19.94 11.97 -3.13
N ASN A 45 -20.91 11.88 -4.05
CA ASN A 45 -22.17 11.22 -3.75
C ASN A 45 -21.94 9.69 -3.66
N LYS A 46 -22.17 9.11 -2.50
CA LYS A 46 -22.01 7.66 -2.28
C LYS A 46 -22.86 6.81 -3.21
N ASN A 47 -24.02 7.34 -3.71
CA ASN A 47 -24.87 6.64 -4.66
C ASN A 47 -24.23 6.50 -6.06
N ASP A 48 -23.18 7.25 -6.34
CA ASP A 48 -22.50 7.19 -7.63
C ASP A 48 -21.29 6.21 -7.58
N ILE A 49 -20.99 5.65 -6.41
CA ILE A 49 -19.90 4.67 -6.25
C ILE A 49 -20.41 3.30 -6.66
N GLU A 50 -19.76 2.69 -7.64
CA GLU A 50 -20.11 1.37 -8.18
C GLU A 50 -19.53 0.24 -7.31
N ASP A 51 -18.26 0.38 -6.93
CA ASP A 51 -17.52 -0.68 -6.26
C ASP A 51 -16.44 -0.13 -5.31
N ILE A 52 -16.20 -0.87 -4.24
CA ILE A 52 -15.01 -0.72 -3.38
C ILE A 52 -14.04 -1.85 -3.71
N ILE A 53 -12.92 -1.53 -4.32
CA ILE A 53 -11.89 -2.49 -4.67
C ILE A 53 -10.74 -2.35 -3.66
N THR A 54 -10.57 -3.36 -2.81
CA THR A 54 -9.57 -3.31 -1.73
C THR A 54 -8.44 -4.30 -1.97
N GLY A 55 -7.23 -3.78 -2.11
CA GLY A 55 -6.02 -4.58 -2.12
C GLY A 55 -5.66 -5.08 -0.72
N CYS A 56 -5.40 -6.39 -0.59
CA CYS A 56 -4.95 -7.01 0.64
C CYS A 56 -4.07 -8.22 0.30
N ALA A 57 -2.87 -8.28 0.87
CA ALA A 57 -1.92 -9.37 0.58
C ALA A 57 -2.26 -10.66 1.33
N TYR A 58 -2.83 -10.54 2.54
CA TYR A 58 -3.25 -11.66 3.37
C TYR A 58 -4.74 -11.53 3.74
N PRO A 59 -5.66 -11.82 2.80
CA PRO A 59 -7.11 -11.67 3.04
C PRO A 59 -7.66 -12.83 3.89
N GLU A 60 -7.15 -12.96 5.11
CA GLU A 60 -7.45 -13.99 6.09
C GLU A 60 -7.90 -13.38 7.42
N GLY A 61 -8.49 -14.16 8.30
CA GLY A 61 -8.89 -13.72 9.65
C GLY A 61 -9.66 -12.40 9.63
N ALA A 62 -9.15 -11.38 10.30
CA ALA A 62 -9.74 -10.04 10.34
C ALA A 62 -9.75 -9.32 8.96
N GLN A 63 -8.92 -9.76 8.03
CA GLN A 63 -8.86 -9.25 6.66
C GLN A 63 -9.63 -10.14 5.67
N GLY A 64 -10.26 -11.20 6.15
CA GLY A 64 -11.04 -12.17 5.38
C GLY A 64 -12.46 -11.71 5.03
N ASN A 65 -13.27 -12.66 4.55
CA ASN A 65 -14.68 -12.46 4.22
C ASN A 65 -14.96 -11.31 3.24
N ASN A 66 -14.07 -11.11 2.28
CA ASN A 66 -14.14 -9.96 1.37
C ASN A 66 -14.19 -8.63 2.15
N ILE A 67 -13.05 -8.24 2.73
CA ILE A 67 -12.93 -7.05 3.57
C ILE A 67 -13.49 -5.79 2.90
N ALA A 68 -13.41 -5.68 1.57
CA ALA A 68 -14.01 -4.57 0.83
C ALA A 68 -15.52 -4.47 1.07
N LYS A 69 -16.25 -5.60 1.03
CA LYS A 69 -17.70 -5.62 1.31
C LYS A 69 -18.00 -5.40 2.78
N ILE A 70 -17.20 -5.94 3.70
CA ILE A 70 -17.35 -5.66 5.14
C ILE A 70 -17.25 -4.16 5.40
N VAL A 71 -16.24 -3.50 4.85
CA VAL A 71 -16.02 -2.05 5.03
C VAL A 71 -17.12 -1.21 4.36
N SER A 72 -17.75 -1.70 3.29
CA SER A 72 -18.90 -0.99 2.69
C SER A 72 -20.05 -0.82 3.69
N PHE A 73 -20.32 -1.82 4.52
CA PHE A 73 -21.32 -1.71 5.60
C PHE A 73 -20.87 -0.79 6.73
N MET A 74 -19.56 -0.76 7.06
CA MET A 74 -19.02 0.08 8.13
C MET A 74 -18.93 1.57 7.75
N THR A 75 -19.03 1.88 6.46
CA THR A 75 -18.96 3.24 5.91
C THR A 75 -20.30 3.76 5.40
N ASP A 76 -21.39 3.09 5.77
CA ASP A 76 -22.76 3.45 5.36
C ASP A 76 -22.90 3.63 3.84
N MET A 77 -22.28 2.72 3.07
CA MET A 77 -22.47 2.72 1.63
C MET A 77 -23.87 2.20 1.27
N PRO A 78 -24.46 2.72 0.18
CA PRO A 78 -25.69 2.17 -0.35
C PRO A 78 -25.57 0.66 -0.65
N GLU A 79 -26.66 -0.09 -0.56
CA GLU A 79 -26.66 -1.56 -0.74
C GLU A 79 -26.14 -2.02 -2.10
N HIS A 80 -26.35 -1.19 -3.14
CA HIS A 80 -25.90 -1.52 -4.50
C HIS A 80 -24.38 -1.43 -4.67
N VAL A 81 -23.67 -0.74 -3.78
CA VAL A 81 -22.21 -0.64 -3.87
C VAL A 81 -21.59 -2.02 -3.66
N ALA A 82 -20.93 -2.52 -4.68
CA ALA A 82 -20.24 -3.79 -4.64
C ALA A 82 -18.99 -3.73 -3.75
N GLY A 83 -18.32 -4.87 -3.56
CA GLY A 83 -17.06 -4.94 -2.84
C GLY A 83 -16.23 -6.10 -3.37
N MET A 84 -14.98 -5.83 -3.73
CA MET A 84 -14.04 -6.84 -4.22
C MET A 84 -12.71 -6.72 -3.49
N THR A 85 -12.19 -7.84 -2.99
CA THR A 85 -10.83 -7.91 -2.45
C THR A 85 -9.90 -8.52 -3.48
N VAL A 86 -8.82 -7.82 -3.81
CA VAL A 86 -7.82 -8.27 -4.78
C VAL A 86 -6.48 -8.53 -4.12
N ASN A 87 -5.79 -9.55 -4.57
CA ASN A 87 -4.47 -9.93 -4.07
C ASN A 87 -3.45 -10.02 -5.21
N ARG A 88 -2.46 -9.16 -5.13
CA ARG A 88 -1.23 -9.15 -5.93
C ARG A 88 -0.06 -8.79 -5.02
N TRP A 89 -0.02 -9.40 -3.82
CA TRP A 89 0.94 -9.10 -2.77
C TRP A 89 1.05 -7.59 -2.51
N CYS A 90 2.27 -7.06 -2.41
CA CYS A 90 2.51 -5.62 -2.14
C CYS A 90 1.94 -4.68 -3.22
N GLY A 91 1.61 -5.18 -4.42
CA GLY A 91 0.97 -4.44 -5.51
C GLY A 91 -0.56 -4.47 -5.49
N SER A 92 -1.20 -5.01 -4.44
CA SER A 92 -2.65 -5.25 -4.42
C SER A 92 -3.46 -3.95 -4.51
N SER A 93 -3.11 -2.90 -3.78
CA SER A 93 -3.84 -1.62 -3.83
C SER A 93 -3.62 -0.88 -5.16
N MET A 94 -2.45 -1.03 -5.78
CA MET A 94 -2.22 -0.55 -7.14
C MET A 94 -3.10 -1.33 -8.14
N GLN A 95 -3.25 -2.65 -7.97
CA GLN A 95 -4.14 -3.47 -8.80
C GLN A 95 -5.60 -2.98 -8.70
N ALA A 96 -6.07 -2.55 -7.55
CA ALA A 96 -7.40 -1.97 -7.40
C ALA A 96 -7.62 -0.75 -8.33
N ILE A 97 -6.61 0.10 -8.45
CA ILE A 97 -6.65 1.25 -9.39
C ILE A 97 -6.64 0.78 -10.85
N HIS A 98 -5.88 -0.28 -11.18
CA HIS A 98 -5.87 -0.86 -12.53
C HIS A 98 -7.25 -1.41 -12.92
N ASP A 99 -7.91 -2.14 -12.00
CA ASP A 99 -9.23 -2.73 -12.23
C ASP A 99 -10.29 -1.65 -12.42
N ALA A 100 -10.30 -0.61 -11.59
CA ALA A 100 -11.16 0.56 -11.74
C ALA A 100 -10.93 1.27 -13.10
N THR A 101 -9.68 1.45 -13.49
CA THR A 101 -9.31 2.06 -14.78
C THR A 101 -9.84 1.23 -15.95
N GLY A 102 -9.71 -0.10 -15.87
CA GLY A 102 -10.25 -1.02 -16.87
C GLY A 102 -11.78 -0.97 -16.93
N ALA A 103 -12.46 -0.97 -15.79
CA ALA A 103 -13.91 -0.87 -15.71
C ALA A 103 -14.44 0.44 -16.35
N ILE A 104 -13.82 1.58 -16.04
CA ILE A 104 -14.14 2.87 -16.66
C ILE A 104 -13.94 2.82 -18.17
N ALA A 105 -12.81 2.28 -18.64
CA ALA A 105 -12.47 2.23 -20.06
C ALA A 105 -13.50 1.45 -20.90
N ILE A 106 -14.11 0.38 -20.35
CA ILE A 106 -15.13 -0.44 -21.00
C ILE A 106 -16.56 -0.04 -20.64
N ASN A 107 -16.77 1.09 -19.97
CA ASN A 107 -18.08 1.61 -19.55
C ASN A 107 -18.82 0.71 -18.55
N SER A 108 -18.11 0.12 -17.62
CA SER A 108 -18.66 -0.74 -16.55
C SER A 108 -18.89 0.01 -15.23
N GLY A 109 -18.82 1.32 -15.24
CA GLY A 109 -19.05 2.22 -14.10
C GLY A 109 -18.30 3.53 -14.25
N ASP A 110 -18.62 4.49 -13.40
CA ASP A 110 -18.07 5.85 -13.44
C ASP A 110 -17.21 6.18 -12.24
N VAL A 111 -17.47 5.62 -11.06
CA VAL A 111 -16.80 5.97 -9.80
C VAL A 111 -16.45 4.73 -9.00
N PHE A 112 -15.20 4.64 -8.63
CA PHE A 112 -14.66 3.52 -7.86
C PHE A 112 -13.86 4.02 -6.65
N LEU A 113 -14.01 3.33 -5.52
CA LEU A 113 -13.19 3.54 -4.33
C LEU A 113 -12.10 2.45 -4.29
N CYS A 114 -10.87 2.84 -4.62
CA CYS A 114 -9.72 1.95 -4.66
C CYS A 114 -8.95 2.04 -3.34
N CYS A 115 -8.89 0.94 -2.61
CA CYS A 115 -8.35 0.89 -1.26
C CYS A 115 -7.18 -0.09 -1.15
N GLY A 116 -6.45 0.04 -0.05
CA GLY A 116 -5.48 -0.94 0.41
C GLY A 116 -5.52 -1.02 1.92
N VAL A 117 -5.38 -2.22 2.45
CA VAL A 117 -5.28 -2.44 3.90
C VAL A 117 -4.39 -3.64 4.18
N GLU A 118 -3.54 -3.48 5.18
CA GLU A 118 -2.77 -4.59 5.71
C GLU A 118 -2.50 -4.37 7.19
N SER A 119 -2.80 -5.37 8.00
CA SER A 119 -2.35 -5.44 9.39
C SER A 119 -1.47 -6.67 9.59
N MET A 120 -0.16 -6.43 9.59
CA MET A 120 0.82 -7.48 9.87
C MET A 120 0.86 -7.82 11.38
N THR A 121 0.07 -7.10 12.20
CA THR A 121 -0.21 -7.45 13.59
C THR A 121 -1.22 -8.59 13.66
N PHE A 122 -2.35 -8.47 12.98
CA PHE A 122 -3.43 -9.46 13.01
C PHE A 122 -3.11 -10.67 12.13
N ILE A 123 -2.51 -10.45 10.98
CA ILE A 123 -2.13 -11.51 10.06
C ILE A 123 -0.61 -11.50 9.89
N PRO A 124 0.10 -12.53 10.36
CA PRO A 124 1.56 -12.58 10.26
C PRO A 124 2.03 -12.79 8.82
N MET A 125 3.32 -12.56 8.58
CA MET A 125 3.98 -12.94 7.33
C MET A 125 3.73 -14.43 7.07
N ASN A 126 3.37 -14.78 5.85
CA ASN A 126 2.92 -16.09 5.37
C ASN A 126 1.49 -16.49 5.75
N GLY A 127 0.70 -15.57 6.31
CA GLY A 127 -0.70 -15.83 6.65
C GLY A 127 -0.88 -16.57 7.99
N LEU A 128 -2.13 -16.91 8.28
CA LEU A 128 -2.48 -17.71 9.47
C LEU A 128 -2.27 -19.20 9.23
N THR A 129 -2.37 -19.64 7.98
CA THR A 129 -2.14 -21.02 7.58
C THR A 129 -1.15 -21.04 6.41
N TYR A 130 0.09 -21.44 6.68
CA TYR A 130 1.10 -21.59 5.64
C TYR A 130 1.08 -23.02 5.10
N ASP A 131 0.55 -23.19 3.89
CA ASP A 131 0.43 -24.50 3.23
C ASP A 131 0.94 -24.42 1.78
N PRO A 132 2.26 -24.38 1.58
CA PRO A 132 2.85 -24.34 0.25
C PRO A 132 2.65 -25.68 -0.49
N HIS A 133 2.45 -25.59 -1.81
CA HIS A 133 2.26 -26.79 -2.64
C HIS A 133 3.48 -27.71 -2.57
N PRO A 134 3.34 -28.98 -2.11
CA PRO A 134 4.49 -29.85 -1.79
C PRO A 134 5.41 -30.11 -2.98
N GLN A 135 4.85 -30.39 -4.15
CA GLN A 135 5.65 -30.67 -5.35
C GLN A 135 6.37 -29.40 -5.84
N LEU A 136 5.69 -28.25 -5.86
CA LEU A 136 6.29 -26.99 -6.29
C LEU A 136 7.41 -26.53 -5.34
N SER A 137 7.22 -26.73 -4.05
CA SER A 137 8.27 -26.45 -3.04
C SER A 137 9.52 -27.28 -3.24
N LYS A 138 9.37 -28.50 -3.77
CA LYS A 138 10.48 -29.40 -4.08
C LYS A 138 11.14 -29.04 -5.40
N ASP A 139 10.35 -28.79 -6.45
CA ASP A 139 10.84 -28.59 -7.82
C ASP A 139 11.37 -27.16 -8.04
N ASN A 140 10.76 -26.17 -7.38
CA ASN A 140 11.16 -24.77 -7.47
C ASN A 140 10.97 -24.03 -6.12
N PRO A 141 11.84 -24.28 -5.13
CA PRO A 141 11.72 -23.69 -3.80
C PRO A 141 11.78 -22.14 -3.82
N ASN A 142 12.35 -21.55 -4.86
CA ASN A 142 12.48 -20.11 -5.00
C ASN A 142 11.12 -19.39 -5.13
N VAL A 143 10.05 -20.11 -5.53
CA VAL A 143 8.68 -19.53 -5.58
C VAL A 143 8.21 -19.07 -4.21
N TYR A 144 8.68 -19.69 -3.14
CA TYR A 144 8.34 -19.38 -1.75
C TYR A 144 9.46 -18.64 -1.01
N MET A 145 10.44 -18.12 -1.74
CA MET A 145 11.56 -17.37 -1.16
C MET A 145 11.10 -16.12 -0.43
N SER A 146 11.64 -15.87 0.75
CA SER A 146 11.36 -14.64 1.49
C SER A 146 11.92 -13.41 0.78
N MET A 147 11.27 -12.25 0.96
CA MET A 147 11.74 -10.99 0.36
C MET A 147 13.10 -10.56 0.88
N GLY A 148 13.48 -10.94 2.09
CA GLY A 148 14.82 -10.68 2.62
C GLY A 148 15.91 -11.41 1.84
N ILE A 149 15.70 -12.69 1.53
CA ILE A 149 16.62 -13.46 0.68
C ILE A 149 16.59 -12.95 -0.78
N THR A 150 15.42 -12.53 -1.28
CA THR A 150 15.32 -11.86 -2.59
C THR A 150 16.16 -10.58 -2.62
N ALA A 151 16.12 -9.77 -1.56
CA ALA A 151 16.95 -8.56 -1.46
C ALA A 151 18.45 -8.88 -1.47
N GLU A 152 18.89 -9.96 -0.77
CA GLU A 152 20.29 -10.40 -0.84
C GLU A 152 20.69 -10.87 -2.25
N ASN A 153 19.80 -11.59 -2.95
CA ASN A 153 20.04 -12.01 -4.32
C ASN A 153 20.16 -10.81 -5.28
N VAL A 154 19.32 -9.78 -5.10
CA VAL A 154 19.40 -8.53 -5.86
C VAL A 154 20.70 -7.78 -5.56
N ALA A 155 21.06 -7.64 -4.29
CA ALA A 155 22.31 -7.01 -3.90
C ALA A 155 23.51 -7.71 -4.54
N LYS A 156 23.54 -9.04 -4.53
CA LYS A 156 24.59 -9.84 -5.15
C LYS A 156 24.59 -9.73 -6.69
N LYS A 157 23.40 -9.78 -7.33
CA LYS A 157 23.27 -9.72 -8.80
C LYS A 157 23.75 -8.39 -9.37
N PHE A 158 23.46 -7.29 -8.68
CA PHE A 158 23.76 -5.93 -9.13
C PHE A 158 24.95 -5.29 -8.39
N ASP A 159 25.69 -6.07 -7.60
CA ASP A 159 26.86 -5.63 -6.82
C ASP A 159 26.56 -4.41 -5.91
N ILE A 160 25.39 -4.43 -5.27
CA ILE A 160 24.96 -3.36 -4.38
C ILE A 160 25.56 -3.58 -2.99
N SER A 161 26.49 -2.73 -2.60
CA SER A 161 27.17 -2.81 -1.32
C SER A 161 26.26 -2.49 -0.13
N ARG A 162 26.63 -2.99 1.06
CA ARG A 162 25.97 -2.62 2.33
C ARG A 162 25.98 -1.10 2.53
N LYS A 163 27.05 -0.42 2.13
CA LYS A 163 27.17 1.02 2.27
C LYS A 163 26.13 1.75 1.41
N GLU A 164 25.92 1.37 0.17
CA GLU A 164 24.90 1.96 -0.70
C GLU A 164 23.49 1.77 -0.16
N GLN A 165 23.19 0.59 0.39
CA GLN A 165 21.92 0.32 1.07
C GLN A 165 21.74 1.24 2.29
N GLN A 166 22.80 1.47 3.07
CA GLN A 166 22.77 2.38 4.21
C GLN A 166 22.60 3.83 3.79
N ASP A 167 23.32 4.28 2.75
CA ASP A 167 23.18 5.63 2.17
C ASP A 167 21.74 5.89 1.75
N PHE A 168 21.10 4.92 1.10
CA PHE A 168 19.69 4.99 0.71
C PHE A 168 18.76 5.09 1.92
N ALA A 169 18.96 4.24 2.94
CA ALA A 169 18.14 4.22 4.16
C ALA A 169 18.25 5.56 4.93
N ILE A 170 19.47 6.09 5.08
CA ILE A 170 19.72 7.39 5.73
C ILE A 170 19.00 8.51 4.96
N SER A 171 19.16 8.55 3.63
CA SER A 171 18.48 9.52 2.78
C SER A 171 16.95 9.42 2.88
N SER A 172 16.39 8.20 2.88
CA SER A 172 14.96 7.95 3.02
C SER A 172 14.42 8.49 4.36
N HIS A 173 15.05 8.16 5.47
CA HIS A 173 14.64 8.66 6.79
C HIS A 173 14.77 10.19 6.89
N SER A 174 15.83 10.76 6.35
CA SER A 174 16.05 12.22 6.33
C SER A 174 14.93 12.94 5.56
N LYS A 175 14.61 12.46 4.35
CA LYS A 175 13.51 13.03 3.52
C LYS A 175 12.16 12.91 4.21
N ALA A 176 11.83 11.73 4.76
CA ALA A 176 10.58 11.51 5.46
C ALA A 176 10.46 12.39 6.73
N ASN A 177 11.55 12.55 7.47
CA ASN A 177 11.56 13.45 8.63
C ASN A 177 11.37 14.92 8.22
N SER A 178 12.06 15.38 7.17
CA SER A 178 11.88 16.73 6.66
C SER A 178 10.43 16.98 6.21
N ALA A 179 9.82 16.04 5.50
CA ALA A 179 8.42 16.14 5.08
C ALA A 179 7.47 16.22 6.29
N ARG A 180 7.73 15.45 7.35
CA ARG A 180 6.96 15.50 8.60
C ARG A 180 7.13 16.85 9.33
N GLU A 181 8.37 17.35 9.45
CA GLU A 181 8.65 18.62 10.13
C GLU A 181 8.08 19.85 9.40
N THR A 182 7.91 19.75 8.09
CA THR A 182 7.30 20.79 7.27
C THR A 182 5.82 20.59 7.01
N ASN A 183 5.18 19.63 7.69
CA ASN A 183 3.75 19.31 7.59
C ASN A 183 3.29 18.91 6.17
N MET A 184 4.19 18.46 5.31
CA MET A 184 3.86 18.03 3.94
C MET A 184 2.96 16.80 3.90
N LEU A 185 2.98 15.98 4.97
CA LEU A 185 2.19 14.75 5.07
C LEU A 185 0.81 14.94 5.72
N ASP A 186 0.55 16.11 6.32
CA ASP A 186 -0.66 16.32 7.14
C ASP A 186 -1.95 16.23 6.31
N ASN A 187 -1.89 16.64 5.03
CA ASN A 187 -3.05 16.59 4.14
C ASN A 187 -3.41 15.18 3.66
N GLU A 188 -2.51 14.22 3.76
CA GLU A 188 -2.77 12.84 3.32
C GLU A 188 -3.08 11.90 4.47
N ILE A 189 -2.60 12.19 5.68
CA ILE A 189 -2.75 11.33 6.86
C ILE A 189 -4.09 11.60 7.54
N VAL A 190 -4.89 10.55 7.65
CA VAL A 190 -6.13 10.53 8.44
C VAL A 190 -5.80 10.16 9.87
N PRO A 191 -6.13 10.97 10.87
CA PRO A 191 -6.03 10.56 12.26
C PRO A 191 -6.92 9.34 12.53
N ILE A 192 -6.35 8.28 13.07
CA ILE A 192 -7.09 7.07 13.47
C ILE A 192 -7.39 7.16 14.96
N THR A 193 -8.65 7.04 15.29
CA THR A 193 -9.13 7.09 16.68
C THR A 193 -9.34 5.68 17.21
N ASN A 194 -8.76 5.41 18.38
CA ASN A 194 -8.97 4.20 19.16
C ASN A 194 -9.33 4.59 20.59
N ASN A 195 -10.60 4.50 20.95
CA ASN A 195 -11.16 5.05 22.18
C ASN A 195 -10.77 6.55 22.31
N ASP A 196 -10.03 6.92 23.37
CA ASP A 196 -9.59 8.29 23.63
C ASP A 196 -8.23 8.64 22.98
N GLN A 197 -7.58 7.68 22.31
CA GLN A 197 -6.30 7.88 21.67
C GLN A 197 -6.46 8.27 20.18
N ILE A 198 -5.76 9.33 19.78
CA ILE A 198 -5.68 9.76 18.38
C ILE A 198 -4.27 9.47 17.86
N ILE A 199 -4.18 8.67 16.81
CA ILE A 199 -2.94 8.29 16.14
C ILE A 199 -2.89 9.01 14.80
N ASN A 200 -1.97 9.94 14.65
CA ASN A 200 -1.88 10.82 13.46
C ASN A 200 -0.45 10.94 12.89
N LYS A 201 0.46 10.06 13.30
CA LYS A 201 1.86 10.10 12.85
C LYS A 201 2.37 8.74 12.46
N ASP A 202 3.17 8.71 11.39
CA ASP A 202 3.92 7.52 10.99
C ASP A 202 4.93 7.12 12.06
N GLY A 203 4.89 5.87 12.48
CA GLY A 203 5.76 5.33 13.53
C GLY A 203 7.16 4.91 13.06
N GLY A 204 7.39 4.85 11.74
CA GLY A 204 8.61 4.27 11.16
C GLY A 204 9.77 5.25 10.95
N ILE A 205 9.54 6.56 11.06
CA ILE A 205 10.56 7.57 10.75
C ILE A 205 11.58 7.68 11.89
N ARG A 206 12.87 7.53 11.55
CA ARG A 206 14.01 7.58 12.48
C ARG A 206 15.00 8.67 12.07
N PRO A 207 14.83 9.91 12.58
CA PRO A 207 15.62 11.08 12.13
C PRO A 207 17.13 10.96 12.41
N ASN A 208 17.51 10.19 13.43
CA ASN A 208 18.90 10.03 13.86
C ASN A 208 19.60 8.85 13.18
N THR A 209 19.07 8.32 12.07
CA THR A 209 19.72 7.22 11.35
C THR A 209 21.06 7.70 10.77
N SER A 210 22.14 6.95 11.08
CA SER A 210 23.50 7.26 10.64
C SER A 210 24.23 5.97 10.28
N HIS A 211 25.36 6.08 9.57
CA HIS A 211 26.24 4.94 9.29
C HIS A 211 26.69 4.23 10.57
N GLU A 212 27.10 4.98 11.59
CA GLU A 212 27.54 4.43 12.88
C GLU A 212 26.47 3.51 13.50
N ILE A 213 25.20 3.94 13.48
CA ILE A 213 24.07 3.13 13.98
C ILE A 213 23.85 1.90 13.09
N LEU A 214 23.88 2.07 11.77
CA LEU A 214 23.59 0.99 10.82
C LEU A 214 24.72 -0.05 10.75
N ASP A 215 25.97 0.35 10.94
CA ASP A 215 27.13 -0.54 10.97
C ASP A 215 27.05 -1.52 12.14
N GLY A 216 26.53 -1.06 13.28
CA GLY A 216 26.33 -1.88 14.46
C GLY A 216 25.22 -2.94 14.34
N LEU A 217 24.41 -2.92 13.28
CA LEU A 217 23.31 -3.87 13.09
C LEU A 217 23.80 -5.21 12.55
N LYS A 218 23.23 -6.28 13.08
CA LYS A 218 23.45 -7.65 12.58
C LYS A 218 22.76 -7.84 11.23
N LEU A 219 23.31 -8.75 10.43
CA LEU A 219 22.68 -9.25 9.22
C LEU A 219 21.34 -9.90 9.57
N ALA A 220 20.32 -9.69 8.73
CA ALA A 220 18.96 -10.05 9.06
C ALA A 220 18.49 -11.36 8.42
N PHE A 221 19.01 -11.71 7.24
CA PHE A 221 18.47 -12.78 6.41
C PHE A 221 19.51 -13.83 6.00
N ASP A 222 20.74 -13.42 5.71
CA ASP A 222 21.85 -14.30 5.32
C ASP A 222 23.10 -13.93 6.15
N GLU A 223 23.76 -14.92 6.73
CA GLU A 223 24.98 -14.73 7.53
C GLU A 223 26.15 -14.15 6.71
N ASN A 224 26.14 -14.36 5.41
CA ASN A 224 27.12 -13.85 4.46
C ASN A 224 26.55 -12.69 3.58
N GLY A 225 25.38 -12.15 3.95
CA GLY A 225 24.69 -11.12 3.20
C GLY A 225 25.13 -9.71 3.56
N THR A 226 24.28 -8.76 3.19
CA THR A 226 24.50 -7.33 3.38
C THR A 226 23.31 -6.61 4.02
N VAL A 227 22.13 -7.22 3.96
CA VAL A 227 20.87 -6.61 4.40
C VAL A 227 20.71 -6.71 5.92
N THR A 228 20.31 -5.61 6.53
CA THR A 228 20.06 -5.50 7.97
C THR A 228 18.64 -5.01 8.25
N ALA A 229 18.21 -5.08 9.50
CA ALA A 229 16.93 -4.49 9.92
C ALA A 229 16.85 -2.97 9.70
N GLY A 230 17.98 -2.29 9.54
CA GLY A 230 18.05 -0.85 9.25
C GLY A 230 17.92 -0.51 7.77
N THR A 231 18.14 -1.49 6.88
CA THR A 231 18.03 -1.34 5.42
C THR A 231 16.85 -2.12 4.83
N ALA A 232 16.05 -2.78 5.67
CA ALA A 232 14.84 -3.50 5.29
C ALA A 232 13.58 -2.77 5.79
N SER A 233 12.49 -2.84 5.02
CA SER A 233 11.19 -2.32 5.45
C SER A 233 10.66 -3.09 6.66
N PRO A 234 10.15 -2.41 7.69
CA PRO A 234 9.52 -3.08 8.82
C PRO A 234 8.15 -3.67 8.43
N LEU A 235 7.67 -4.63 9.22
CA LEU A 235 6.27 -5.03 9.19
C LEU A 235 5.43 -3.92 9.82
N THR A 236 4.34 -3.52 9.15
CA THR A 236 3.50 -2.39 9.55
C THR A 236 2.02 -2.71 9.44
N ASP A 237 1.23 -1.87 10.10
CA ASP A 237 -0.23 -1.81 9.97
C ASP A 237 -0.61 -0.49 9.33
N GLY A 238 -1.60 -0.50 8.43
CA GLY A 238 -2.09 0.71 7.79
C GLY A 238 -3.12 0.48 6.69
N ALA A 239 -3.70 1.57 6.21
CA ALA A 239 -4.68 1.57 5.13
C ALA A 239 -4.54 2.80 4.24
N SER A 240 -5.05 2.70 3.03
CA SER A 240 -5.13 3.80 2.07
C SER A 240 -6.44 3.74 1.28
N ALA A 241 -6.90 4.88 0.78
CA ALA A 241 -8.07 5.00 -0.07
C ALA A 241 -7.86 6.07 -1.14
N VAL A 242 -8.28 5.76 -2.37
CA VAL A 242 -8.18 6.63 -3.55
C VAL A 242 -9.51 6.60 -4.29
N ILE A 243 -10.02 7.77 -4.70
CA ILE A 243 -11.18 7.85 -5.57
C ILE A 243 -10.70 7.94 -7.01
N VAL A 244 -11.07 6.94 -7.80
CA VAL A 244 -10.85 6.88 -9.25
C VAL A 244 -12.20 7.05 -9.95
N CYS A 245 -12.30 8.01 -10.84
CA CYS A 245 -13.54 8.20 -11.59
C CYS A 245 -13.28 8.53 -13.07
N GLU A 246 -14.35 8.48 -13.83
CA GLU A 246 -14.36 8.91 -15.23
C GLU A 246 -14.16 10.42 -15.32
N GLU A 247 -13.38 10.87 -16.29
CA GLU A 247 -12.97 12.28 -16.44
C GLU A 247 -14.14 13.24 -16.64
N GLU A 248 -15.15 12.88 -17.44
CA GLU A 248 -16.33 13.74 -17.67
C GLU A 248 -17.25 13.75 -16.43
N TYR A 249 -17.32 12.63 -15.67
CA TYR A 249 -17.97 12.61 -14.38
C TYR A 249 -17.32 13.61 -13.41
N ALA A 250 -15.99 13.61 -13.33
CA ALA A 250 -15.25 14.54 -12.48
C ALA A 250 -15.52 16.01 -12.87
N LYS A 251 -15.48 16.33 -14.16
CA LYS A 251 -15.77 17.67 -14.68
C LYS A 251 -17.20 18.10 -14.39
N LYS A 252 -18.18 17.23 -14.64
CA LYS A 252 -19.62 17.50 -14.43
C LYS A 252 -19.93 17.80 -12.95
N ASN A 253 -19.23 17.13 -12.04
CA ASN A 253 -19.42 17.29 -10.60
C ASN A 253 -18.43 18.31 -9.98
N ASN A 254 -17.65 19.04 -10.78
CA ASN A 254 -16.67 20.02 -10.34
C ASN A 254 -15.61 19.44 -9.37
N LEU A 255 -15.26 18.18 -9.53
CA LEU A 255 -14.21 17.54 -8.74
C LEU A 255 -12.83 17.99 -9.23
N ASN A 256 -11.92 18.22 -8.29
CA ASN A 256 -10.53 18.57 -8.63
C ASN A 256 -9.80 17.34 -9.16
N ILE A 257 -9.37 17.35 -10.40
CA ILE A 257 -8.61 16.27 -11.03
C ILE A 257 -7.13 16.41 -10.59
N LEU A 258 -6.66 15.50 -9.77
CA LEU A 258 -5.29 15.48 -9.27
C LEU A 258 -4.32 14.86 -10.28
N ALA A 259 -4.77 13.79 -10.97
CA ALA A 259 -3.96 13.08 -11.95
C ALA A 259 -4.86 12.33 -12.95
N ARG A 260 -4.36 12.12 -14.18
CA ARG A 260 -4.94 11.21 -15.16
C ARG A 260 -4.12 9.93 -15.22
N ILE A 261 -4.78 8.78 -15.20
CA ILE A 261 -4.11 7.49 -15.36
C ILE A 261 -3.84 7.28 -16.85
N LYS A 262 -2.58 7.31 -17.25
CA LYS A 262 -2.15 7.21 -18.65
C LYS A 262 -2.05 5.78 -19.13
N SER A 263 -1.48 4.91 -18.30
CA SER A 263 -1.32 3.50 -18.59
C SER A 263 -1.26 2.70 -17.29
N THR A 264 -1.51 1.40 -17.42
CA THR A 264 -1.36 0.46 -16.31
C THR A 264 -0.47 -0.68 -16.78
N CYS A 265 0.56 -1.00 -15.99
CA CYS A 265 1.51 -2.06 -16.30
C CYS A 265 1.91 -2.79 -15.03
N LEU A 266 2.29 -4.06 -15.21
CA LEU A 266 2.88 -4.87 -14.16
C LEU A 266 4.21 -5.38 -14.68
N LEU A 267 5.28 -5.00 -14.02
CA LEU A 267 6.63 -5.44 -14.32
C LEU A 267 6.96 -6.61 -13.41
N TYR A 268 7.21 -7.77 -14.00
CA TYR A 268 7.44 -9.02 -13.28
C TYR A 268 8.90 -9.45 -13.23
N THR A 269 9.80 -8.73 -13.91
CA THR A 269 11.20 -9.11 -14.04
C THR A 269 12.12 -7.99 -13.59
N SER A 270 13.33 -8.36 -13.16
CA SER A 270 14.39 -7.40 -12.85
C SER A 270 14.91 -6.65 -14.08
N ASP A 271 14.53 -7.09 -15.27
CA ASP A 271 14.94 -6.46 -16.55
C ASP A 271 13.95 -5.34 -16.95
N ALA A 272 12.88 -5.17 -16.22
CA ALA A 272 11.88 -4.13 -16.45
C ALA A 272 12.45 -2.69 -16.39
N ALA A 273 13.57 -2.49 -15.69
CA ALA A 273 14.28 -1.21 -15.66
C ALA A 273 15.12 -0.96 -16.93
N ASP A 274 15.38 -2.00 -17.73
CA ASP A 274 16.16 -1.90 -18.96
C ASP A 274 15.27 -1.64 -20.21
N GLU A 275 13.95 -1.70 -20.04
CA GLU A 275 13.01 -1.31 -21.10
C GLU A 275 12.79 0.22 -21.03
N GLU A 276 13.64 0.97 -21.72
CA GLU A 276 13.58 2.43 -21.82
C GLU A 276 12.20 2.95 -22.26
N ASP A 277 11.43 2.13 -22.99
CA ASP A 277 10.10 2.48 -23.49
C ASP A 277 8.98 2.39 -22.42
N SER A 278 9.22 1.79 -21.25
CA SER A 278 8.21 1.62 -20.20
C SER A 278 8.20 2.75 -19.17
N VAL A 279 9.21 3.60 -19.17
CA VAL A 279 9.34 4.73 -18.24
C VAL A 279 9.46 6.02 -19.05
N ASP A 280 8.37 6.45 -19.66
CA ASP A 280 8.24 7.86 -20.07
C ASP A 280 8.06 8.69 -18.78
N LEU A 281 9.17 9.14 -18.25
CA LEU A 281 9.21 10.18 -17.21
C LEU A 281 8.82 11.49 -17.89
N GLY A 282 7.53 11.59 -18.26
CA GLY A 282 6.97 12.78 -18.87
C GLY A 282 7.39 14.01 -18.11
N GLY A 283 8.08 14.90 -18.79
CA GLY A 283 8.48 16.19 -18.31
C GLY A 283 7.30 17.10 -17.99
#